data_23372781645cd39c792625e1ecd0042f
#
_entry.id   23372781645cd39c792625e1ecd0042f
#
_cell.length_a   1.000
_cell.length_b   1.000
_cell.length_c   1.000
_cell.angle_alpha   90.00
_cell.angle_beta   90.00
_cell.angle_gamma   90.00
#
_symmetry.space_group_name_H-M   'P 1'
#
loop_
_entity.id
_entity.type
_entity.pdbx_description
1 polymer ?
#
loop_
_entity_poly.entity_id
_entity_poly.type
_entity_poly.pdbx_seq_one_letter_code
_entity_poly.pdbx_strand_id
1 'polypeptide(L)'
;MQQVGIDLVEVARFLPMVADRQHIFLQKTFTAQELEYCFGRINTAEHLAGHFAAKEAASKALGVNEYPFIEIEVRHAPSGAPELWHKGVLLPVSVSISHTATMAAAVVIK
;
A
#
# COMPACT_ATOMS: atom_id res chain seq x y z
N MET A 1 -19.26 -7.43 13.98
CA MET A 1 -18.83 -8.27 12.85
C MET A 1 -17.54 -7.70 12.28
N GLN A 2 -16.56 -8.57 12.06
CA GLN A 2 -15.33 -8.16 11.41
C GLN A 2 -15.57 -7.88 9.93
N GLN A 3 -14.79 -6.95 9.39
CA GLN A 3 -14.79 -6.66 7.97
C GLN A 3 -13.42 -6.96 7.41
N VAL A 4 -13.39 -7.47 6.20
CA VAL A 4 -12.15 -7.88 5.58
C VAL A 4 -12.05 -7.32 4.17
N GLY A 5 -10.84 -6.93 3.78
CA GLY A 5 -10.53 -6.55 2.42
C GLY A 5 -9.31 -7.31 1.94
N ILE A 6 -9.32 -7.73 0.70
CA ILE A 6 -8.20 -8.40 0.07
C ILE A 6 -7.99 -7.82 -1.31
N ASP A 7 -6.73 -7.71 -1.73
CA ASP A 7 -6.41 -7.22 -3.07
C ASP A 7 -5.18 -7.95 -3.61
N LEU A 8 -5.17 -8.11 -4.92
CA LEU A 8 -4.09 -8.79 -5.64
C LEU A 8 -3.66 -7.90 -6.80
N VAL A 9 -2.36 -7.64 -6.91
CA VAL A 9 -1.81 -6.67 -7.88
C VAL A 9 -0.64 -7.30 -8.62
N GLU A 10 -0.63 -7.16 -9.93
CA GLU A 10 0.52 -7.57 -10.74
C GLU A 10 1.65 -6.56 -10.60
N VAL A 11 2.83 -7.05 -10.25
CA VAL A 11 4.03 -6.21 -10.08
C VAL A 11 4.40 -5.51 -11.39
N ALA A 12 4.19 -6.17 -12.52
CA ALA A 12 4.48 -5.62 -13.85
C ALA A 12 3.81 -4.27 -14.09
N ARG A 13 2.68 -4.01 -13.44
CA ARG A 13 1.98 -2.72 -13.55
C ARG A 13 2.86 -1.55 -13.13
N PHE A 14 3.77 -1.76 -12.19
CA PHE A 14 4.60 -0.70 -11.63
C PHE A 14 6.01 -0.64 -12.23
N LEU A 15 6.41 -1.64 -13.02
CA LEU A 15 7.74 -1.64 -13.64
C LEU A 15 8.04 -0.40 -14.47
N PRO A 16 7.10 0.13 -15.28
CA PRO A 16 7.38 1.34 -16.06
C PRO A 16 7.64 2.59 -15.20
N MET A 17 7.27 2.56 -13.93
CA MET A 17 7.32 3.72 -13.04
C MET A 17 8.57 3.76 -12.17
N VAL A 18 9.39 2.68 -12.15
CA VAL A 18 10.53 2.61 -11.22
C VAL A 18 11.65 3.59 -11.56
N ALA A 19 11.68 4.11 -12.78
CA ALA A 19 12.67 5.08 -13.21
C ALA A 19 12.21 6.52 -13.02
N ASP A 20 10.96 6.75 -12.60
CA ASP A 20 10.39 8.09 -12.51
C ASP A 20 9.52 8.24 -11.26
N ARG A 21 10.16 8.63 -10.16
CA ARG A 21 9.47 8.88 -8.89
C ARG A 21 8.41 9.98 -8.99
N GLN A 22 8.52 10.87 -10.00
CA GLN A 22 7.58 11.96 -10.22
C GLN A 22 6.42 11.58 -11.13
N HIS A 23 6.35 10.32 -11.55
CA HIS A 23 5.25 9.82 -12.39
C HIS A 23 3.90 10.20 -11.78
N ILE A 24 3.01 10.75 -12.62
CA ILE A 24 1.74 11.30 -12.14
C ILE A 24 0.90 10.30 -11.34
N PHE A 25 0.87 9.03 -11.78
CA PHE A 25 0.12 8.01 -11.06
C PHE A 25 0.65 7.82 -9.65
N LEU A 26 2.00 7.80 -9.50
CA LEU A 26 2.63 7.64 -8.19
C LEU A 26 2.31 8.82 -7.28
N GLN A 27 2.36 10.03 -7.81
CA GLN A 27 2.10 11.24 -7.04
C GLN A 27 0.64 11.34 -6.58
N LYS A 28 -0.28 10.79 -7.36
CA LYS A 28 -1.71 10.77 -7.03
C LYS A 28 -2.10 9.65 -6.08
N THR A 29 -1.28 8.61 -5.98
CA THR A 29 -1.64 7.36 -5.32
C THR A 29 -0.94 7.18 -3.99
N PHE A 30 0.33 7.58 -3.91
CA PHE A 30 1.18 7.34 -2.74
C PHE A 30 1.60 8.63 -2.07
N THR A 31 1.76 8.57 -0.75
CA THR A 31 2.33 9.68 0.01
C THR A 31 3.83 9.77 -0.24
N ALA A 32 4.42 10.92 0.09
CA ALA A 32 5.86 11.09 -0.04
C ALA A 32 6.64 10.06 0.77
N GLN A 33 6.16 9.70 1.96
CA GLN A 33 6.81 8.70 2.80
C GLN A 33 6.74 7.30 2.19
N GLU A 34 5.60 6.95 1.58
CA GLU A 34 5.46 5.67 0.89
C GLU A 34 6.43 5.58 -0.29
N LEU A 35 6.54 6.66 -1.07
CA LEU A 35 7.46 6.68 -2.20
C LEU A 35 8.91 6.58 -1.73
N GLU A 36 9.27 7.28 -0.67
CA GLU A 36 10.63 7.19 -0.13
C GLU A 36 10.95 5.77 0.31
N TYR A 37 10.03 5.12 1.00
CA TYR A 37 10.22 3.73 1.42
C TYR A 37 10.43 2.81 0.23
N CYS A 38 9.53 2.87 -0.76
CA CYS A 38 9.55 1.95 -1.91
C CYS A 38 10.76 2.17 -2.80
N PHE A 39 11.10 3.43 -3.08
CA PHE A 39 12.24 3.74 -3.94
C PHE A 39 13.59 3.52 -3.24
N GLY A 40 13.59 3.38 -1.93
CA GLY A 40 14.77 2.99 -1.17
C GLY A 40 15.06 1.50 -1.21
N ARG A 41 14.21 0.69 -1.86
CA ARG A 41 14.36 -0.76 -1.94
C ARG A 41 14.81 -1.17 -3.34
N ILE A 42 15.63 -2.23 -3.41
CA ILE A 42 16.12 -2.74 -4.69
C ILE A 42 14.95 -3.19 -5.58
N ASN A 43 13.97 -3.86 -5.00
CA ASN A 43 12.79 -4.37 -5.70
C ASN A 43 11.62 -3.38 -5.58
N THR A 44 11.85 -2.16 -6.03
CA THR A 44 10.91 -1.04 -5.93
C THR A 44 9.50 -1.40 -6.42
N ALA A 45 9.39 -2.03 -7.59
CA ALA A 45 8.07 -2.34 -8.16
C ALA A 45 7.28 -3.30 -7.26
N GLU A 46 7.94 -4.27 -6.61
CA GLU A 46 7.27 -5.19 -5.69
C GLU A 46 6.71 -4.44 -4.47
N HIS A 47 7.47 -3.48 -3.94
CA HIS A 47 7.04 -2.69 -2.79
C HIS A 47 5.93 -1.71 -3.15
N LEU A 48 5.99 -1.10 -4.33
CA LEU A 48 4.89 -0.25 -4.82
C LEU A 48 3.61 -1.07 -4.97
N ALA A 49 3.71 -2.26 -5.56
CA ALA A 49 2.56 -3.14 -5.74
C ALA A 49 1.98 -3.58 -4.39
N GLY A 50 2.84 -3.91 -3.42
CA GLY A 50 2.40 -4.31 -2.08
C GLY A 50 1.70 -3.18 -1.33
N HIS A 51 2.23 -1.96 -1.39
CA HIS A 51 1.59 -0.80 -0.79
C HIS A 51 0.25 -0.50 -1.48
N PHE A 52 0.21 -0.57 -2.80
CA PHE A 52 -1.02 -0.36 -3.54
C PHE A 52 -2.08 -1.38 -3.14
N ALA A 53 -1.69 -2.67 -3.06
CA ALA A 53 -2.61 -3.73 -2.65
C ALA A 53 -3.15 -3.48 -1.24
N ALA A 54 -2.31 -3.03 -0.31
CA ALA A 54 -2.74 -2.72 1.05
C ALA A 54 -3.73 -1.57 1.10
N LYS A 55 -3.51 -0.53 0.30
CA LYS A 55 -4.42 0.62 0.22
C LYS A 55 -5.77 0.21 -0.37
N GLU A 56 -5.77 -0.62 -1.41
CA GLU A 56 -6.99 -1.15 -2.01
C GLU A 56 -7.74 -2.06 -1.03
N ALA A 57 -7.01 -2.96 -0.36
CA ALA A 57 -7.62 -3.85 0.64
C ALA A 57 -8.23 -3.05 1.80
N ALA A 58 -7.55 -1.97 2.23
CA ALA A 58 -8.07 -1.08 3.25
C ALA A 58 -9.37 -0.42 2.82
N SER A 59 -9.45 0.04 1.58
CA SER A 59 -10.68 0.64 1.05
C SER A 59 -11.83 -0.35 1.10
N LYS A 60 -11.57 -1.61 0.79
CA LYS A 60 -12.62 -2.65 0.85
C LYS A 60 -13.06 -2.94 2.28
N ALA A 61 -12.14 -2.98 3.22
CA ALA A 61 -12.46 -3.29 4.62
C ALA A 61 -13.11 -2.11 5.34
N LEU A 62 -12.69 -0.89 5.04
CA LEU A 62 -13.14 0.33 5.72
C LEU A 62 -14.35 0.98 5.04
N GLY A 63 -14.63 0.63 3.78
CA GLY A 63 -15.64 1.27 2.97
C GLY A 63 -15.01 2.24 1.97
N VAL A 64 -15.37 2.08 0.69
CA VAL A 64 -14.69 2.78 -0.42
C VAL A 64 -14.73 4.31 -0.34
N ASN A 65 -15.73 4.88 0.33
CA ASN A 65 -15.85 6.33 0.44
C ASN A 65 -15.45 6.88 1.80
N GLU A 66 -14.98 6.01 2.69
CA GLU A 66 -14.66 6.42 4.06
C GLU A 66 -13.42 7.30 4.12
N TYR A 67 -12.38 6.91 3.36
CA TYR A 67 -11.13 7.65 3.31
C TYR A 67 -10.65 7.79 1.87
N PRO A 68 -10.22 9.00 1.44
CA PRO A 68 -9.55 9.15 0.16
C PRO A 68 -8.33 8.23 0.09
N PHE A 69 -8.15 7.57 -1.04
CA PHE A 69 -7.12 6.55 -1.23
C PHE A 69 -5.72 7.05 -0.87
N ILE A 70 -5.37 8.26 -1.34
CA ILE A 70 -4.05 8.86 -1.07
C ILE A 70 -3.81 9.10 0.43
N GLU A 71 -4.88 9.27 1.22
CA GLU A 71 -4.76 9.58 2.64
C GLU A 71 -4.53 8.34 3.50
N ILE A 72 -4.77 7.15 2.96
CA ILE A 72 -4.44 5.91 3.67
C ILE A 72 -2.95 5.65 3.41
N GLU A 73 -2.15 5.69 4.47
CA GLU A 73 -0.70 5.57 4.33
C GLU A 73 -0.20 4.28 4.95
N VAL A 74 0.58 3.53 4.18
CA VAL A 74 1.26 2.33 4.69
C VAL A 74 2.57 2.78 5.33
N ARG A 75 2.76 2.42 6.59
CA ARG A 75 4.02 2.60 7.31
C ARG A 75 4.46 1.25 7.84
N HIS A 76 5.71 1.19 8.24
CA HIS A 76 6.28 -0.04 8.78
C HIS A 76 6.74 0.21 10.21
N ALA A 77 6.32 -0.67 11.14
CA ALA A 77 6.78 -0.64 12.51
C ALA A 77 8.29 -0.98 12.56
N PRO A 78 8.97 -0.73 13.68
CA PRO A 78 10.38 -1.13 13.83
C PRO A 78 10.63 -2.60 13.56
N SER A 79 9.64 -3.47 13.79
CA SER A 79 9.70 -4.91 13.49
C SER A 79 9.64 -5.21 11.99
N GLY A 80 9.28 -4.22 11.16
CA GLY A 80 9.02 -4.40 9.73
C GLY A 80 7.56 -4.68 9.41
N ALA A 81 6.71 -4.91 10.41
CA ALA A 81 5.30 -5.19 10.19
C ALA A 81 4.59 -3.97 9.60
N PRO A 82 3.72 -4.16 8.59
CA PRO A 82 2.99 -3.04 8.01
C PRO A 82 1.92 -2.52 8.97
N GLU A 83 1.67 -1.22 8.86
CA GLU A 83 0.64 -0.51 9.60
C GLU A 83 -0.08 0.42 8.63
N LEU A 84 -1.35 0.70 8.90
CA LEU A 84 -2.12 1.66 8.11
C LEU A 84 -2.42 2.89 8.97
N TRP A 85 -2.16 4.05 8.40
CA TRP A 85 -2.34 5.34 9.04
C TRP A 85 -3.22 6.24 8.20
N HIS A 86 -3.97 7.13 8.86
CA HIS A 86 -4.77 8.15 8.19
C HIS A 86 -4.47 9.49 8.84
N LYS A 87 -3.86 10.39 8.08
CA LYS A 87 -3.50 11.75 8.54
C LYS A 87 -2.79 11.73 9.89
N GLY A 88 -1.79 10.85 10.00
CA GLY A 88 -0.98 10.78 11.20
C GLY A 88 -1.60 10.01 12.35
N VAL A 89 -2.75 9.35 12.13
CA VAL A 89 -3.42 8.55 13.16
C VAL A 89 -3.38 7.07 12.75
N LEU A 90 -2.86 6.22 13.64
CA LEU A 90 -2.84 4.79 13.41
C LEU A 90 -4.26 4.23 13.36
N LEU A 91 -4.59 3.53 12.27
CA LEU A 91 -5.90 2.90 12.14
C LEU A 91 -5.96 1.59 12.92
N PRO A 92 -7.11 1.31 13.58
CA PRO A 92 -7.26 0.08 14.38
C PRO A 92 -7.61 -1.12 13.50
N VAL A 93 -6.69 -1.50 12.62
CA VAL A 93 -6.86 -2.62 11.70
C VAL A 93 -5.63 -3.49 11.72
N SER A 94 -5.79 -4.75 11.32
CA SER A 94 -4.67 -5.64 11.05
C SER A 94 -4.43 -5.67 9.55
N VAL A 95 -3.17 -5.64 9.14
CA VAL A 95 -2.80 -5.69 7.73
C VAL A 95 -1.65 -6.66 7.53
N SER A 96 -1.70 -7.41 6.45
CA SER A 96 -0.61 -8.28 6.02
C SER A 96 -0.39 -8.10 4.53
N ILE A 97 0.87 -8.07 4.14
CA ILE A 97 1.29 -7.90 2.74
C ILE A 97 2.24 -9.03 2.40
N SER A 98 2.04 -9.63 1.23
CA SER A 98 2.94 -10.65 0.72
C SER A 98 3.18 -10.39 -0.75
N HIS A 99 4.39 -10.68 -1.23
CA HIS A 99 4.70 -10.49 -2.64
C HIS A 99 5.73 -11.49 -3.13
N THR A 100 5.67 -11.73 -4.42
CA THR A 100 6.68 -12.44 -5.20
C THR A 100 7.23 -11.47 -6.24
N ALA A 101 8.09 -11.94 -7.11
CA ALA A 101 8.60 -11.11 -8.20
C ALA A 101 7.49 -10.64 -9.15
N THR A 102 6.36 -11.35 -9.23
CA THR A 102 5.30 -11.06 -10.19
C THR A 102 3.99 -10.59 -9.58
N MET A 103 3.71 -10.90 -8.33
CA MET A 103 2.42 -10.60 -7.70
C MET A 103 2.62 -10.03 -6.31
N ALA A 104 1.71 -9.15 -5.92
CA ALA A 104 1.60 -8.68 -4.54
C ALA A 104 0.17 -8.86 -4.06
N ALA A 105 0.01 -9.20 -2.79
CA ALA A 105 -1.30 -9.38 -2.18
C ALA A 105 -1.31 -8.71 -0.81
N ALA A 106 -2.47 -8.21 -0.42
CA ALA A 106 -2.66 -7.66 0.91
C ALA A 106 -4.03 -8.06 1.46
N VAL A 107 -4.10 -8.22 2.77
CA VAL A 107 -5.36 -8.43 3.47
C VAL A 107 -5.43 -7.44 4.61
N VAL A 108 -6.61 -6.85 4.80
CA VAL A 108 -6.91 -5.93 5.89
C VAL A 108 -8.13 -6.45 6.65
N ILE A 109 -8.02 -6.51 7.96
CA ILE A 109 -9.10 -6.94 8.85
C ILE A 109 -9.39 -5.78 9.80
N LYS A 110 -10.62 -5.36 9.78
CA LYS A 110 -11.09 -4.31 10.68
C LYS A 110 -11.76 -4.90 11.90
#